data_96b2c48b2ee53934a24cb6eb6cb881de
#
_entry.id   96b2c48b2ee53934a24cb6eb6cb881de
#
_cell.length_a   1.000
_cell.length_b   1.000
_cell.length_c   1.000
_cell.angle_alpha   90.00
_cell.angle_beta   90.00
_cell.angle_gamma   90.00
#
_symmetry.space_group_name_H-M   'P 1'
#
loop_
_entity.id
_entity.type
_entity.pdbx_description
1 polymer ?
#
loop_
_entity_poly.entity_id
_entity_poly.type
_entity_poly.pdbx_seq_one_letter_code
_entity_poly.pdbx_strand_id
1 'polypeptide(L)'
;MLYDGLTFTSFASLGDEVKDLTILINGVSKSYAMTGWRVGFACANDVIAKVMGNFLSHSTGAPSSISQKAAVAALGGPQGEVESMRKAFEERRNYIVSRMNAINGISCIKPEGAFYVMMNMEKLVGKTIHGEVIRDSDDFSAAFLKHGLVATVPCTGFGAPNYVRWSYATSMDNIKKGLDRLEQFLQDA
;
A
#
# COMPACT_ATOMS: atom_id res chain seq x y z
N MET A 1 -8.95 -3.20 -0.27
CA MET A 1 -9.64 -3.08 -1.57
C MET A 1 -9.05 -4.11 -2.50
N LEU A 2 -9.90 -4.83 -3.21
CA LEU A 2 -9.54 -5.76 -4.29
C LEU A 2 -10.09 -5.25 -5.60
N TYR A 3 -9.49 -5.69 -6.70
CA TYR A 3 -9.79 -5.28 -8.07
C TYR A 3 -10.25 -6.47 -8.90
N ASP A 4 -10.61 -6.22 -10.16
CA ASP A 4 -10.96 -7.26 -11.14
C ASP A 4 -12.11 -8.20 -10.67
N GLY A 5 -13.03 -7.71 -9.83
CA GLY A 5 -14.14 -8.51 -9.28
C GLY A 5 -13.73 -9.55 -8.24
N LEU A 6 -12.48 -9.55 -7.78
CA LEU A 6 -12.02 -10.47 -6.75
C LEU A 6 -12.72 -10.23 -5.41
N THR A 7 -13.00 -11.30 -4.69
CA THR A 7 -13.62 -11.26 -3.36
C THR A 7 -12.60 -11.60 -2.29
N PHE A 8 -12.69 -10.89 -1.16
CA PHE A 8 -11.83 -11.14 -0.01
C PHE A 8 -12.42 -12.24 0.88
N THR A 9 -11.60 -13.23 1.20
CA THR A 9 -11.93 -14.25 2.19
C THR A 9 -11.11 -14.02 3.45
N SER A 10 -11.78 -13.69 4.55
CA SER A 10 -11.12 -13.59 5.84
C SER A 10 -10.76 -14.96 6.37
N PHE A 11 -9.57 -15.09 6.98
CA PHE A 11 -9.20 -16.35 7.64
C PHE A 11 -10.20 -16.74 8.72
N ALA A 12 -10.72 -15.76 9.47
CA ALA A 12 -11.75 -15.96 10.50
C ALA A 12 -13.11 -16.43 9.94
N SER A 13 -13.33 -16.44 8.61
CA SER A 13 -14.57 -16.92 7.98
C SER A 13 -14.51 -18.38 7.50
N LEU A 14 -13.37 -19.07 7.74
CA LEU A 14 -13.17 -20.46 7.27
C LEU A 14 -13.79 -21.53 8.18
N GLY A 15 -14.42 -21.14 9.27
CA GLY A 15 -15.11 -22.02 10.22
C GLY A 15 -14.94 -21.57 11.66
N ASP A 16 -15.76 -22.07 12.56
CA ASP A 16 -15.79 -21.61 13.95
C ASP A 16 -14.49 -21.93 14.72
N GLU A 17 -13.90 -23.11 14.50
CA GLU A 17 -12.61 -23.46 15.09
C GLU A 17 -11.48 -22.52 14.65
N VAL A 18 -11.43 -22.18 13.35
CA VAL A 18 -10.45 -21.25 12.81
C VAL A 18 -10.69 -19.85 13.34
N LYS A 19 -11.94 -19.41 13.43
CA LYS A 19 -12.34 -18.13 14.00
C LYS A 19 -11.89 -17.99 15.44
N ASP A 20 -12.06 -19.02 16.27
CA ASP A 20 -11.68 -19.01 17.67
C ASP A 20 -10.16 -18.89 17.88
N LEU A 21 -9.38 -19.41 16.96
CA LEU A 21 -7.92 -19.31 16.95
C LEU A 21 -7.37 -18.03 16.27
N THR A 22 -8.25 -17.20 15.68
CA THR A 22 -7.87 -16.05 14.89
C THR A 22 -7.94 -14.76 15.71
N ILE A 23 -6.86 -13.97 15.67
CA ILE A 23 -6.86 -12.57 16.07
C ILE A 23 -6.88 -11.74 14.78
N LEU A 24 -8.03 -11.18 14.44
CA LEU A 24 -8.19 -10.29 13.31
C LEU A 24 -7.80 -8.86 13.70
N ILE A 25 -6.84 -8.28 13.01
CA ILE A 25 -6.43 -6.88 13.21
C ILE A 25 -6.78 -6.09 11.95
N ASN A 26 -7.55 -5.01 12.10
CA ASN A 26 -7.96 -4.16 10.98
C ASN A 26 -8.13 -2.71 11.43
N GLY A 27 -8.49 -1.83 10.50
CA GLY A 27 -8.72 -0.42 10.80
C GLY A 27 -9.32 0.35 9.65
N VAL A 28 -9.76 1.57 9.94
CA VAL A 28 -10.44 2.45 8.99
C VAL A 28 -9.49 3.33 8.18
N SER A 29 -8.20 3.31 8.49
CA SER A 29 -7.20 4.25 7.93
C SER A 29 -7.12 4.24 6.41
N LYS A 30 -7.22 3.07 5.76
CA LYS A 30 -6.99 2.92 4.32
C LYS A 30 -8.28 2.88 3.52
N SER A 31 -9.15 1.91 3.82
CA SER A 31 -10.41 1.71 3.07
C SER A 31 -11.39 2.87 3.18
N TYR A 32 -11.30 3.66 4.26
CA TYR A 32 -12.18 4.81 4.51
C TYR A 32 -11.43 6.16 4.44
N ALA A 33 -10.17 6.17 3.97
CA ALA A 33 -9.32 7.37 3.93
C ALA A 33 -9.22 8.12 5.28
N MET A 34 -9.23 7.37 6.40
CA MET A 34 -9.29 7.90 7.76
C MET A 34 -7.94 7.78 8.50
N THR A 35 -6.81 8.05 7.84
CA THR A 35 -5.50 7.93 8.46
C THR A 35 -5.31 8.86 9.67
N GLY A 36 -5.87 10.07 9.61
CA GLY A 36 -5.80 11.08 10.66
C GLY A 36 -6.62 10.76 11.91
N TRP A 37 -7.65 9.90 11.80
CA TRP A 37 -8.51 9.52 12.93
C TRP A 37 -7.85 8.57 13.93
N ARG A 38 -6.78 7.90 13.54
CA ARG A 38 -5.98 7.00 14.39
C ARG A 38 -6.80 5.91 15.08
N VAL A 39 -7.64 5.20 14.32
CA VAL A 39 -8.47 4.10 14.81
C VAL A 39 -8.13 2.79 14.10
N GLY A 40 -7.79 1.78 14.89
CA GLY A 40 -7.72 0.39 14.52
C GLY A 40 -8.50 -0.44 15.53
N PHE A 41 -8.80 -1.68 15.21
CA PHE A 41 -9.49 -2.61 16.09
C PHE A 41 -8.94 -4.02 15.91
N ALA A 42 -9.06 -4.80 16.98
CA ALA A 42 -8.79 -6.23 16.98
C ALA A 42 -10.05 -6.99 17.38
N CYS A 43 -10.32 -8.11 16.70
CA CYS A 43 -11.39 -9.03 17.02
C CYS A 43 -10.77 -10.40 17.30
N ALA A 44 -11.11 -10.98 18.43
CA ALA A 44 -10.62 -12.29 18.88
C ALA A 44 -11.68 -12.95 19.76
N ASN A 45 -11.43 -14.18 20.22
CA ASN A 45 -12.29 -14.79 21.25
C ASN A 45 -12.29 -13.95 22.54
N ASP A 46 -13.29 -14.14 23.38
CA ASP A 46 -13.55 -13.31 24.56
C ASP A 46 -12.36 -13.26 25.53
N VAL A 47 -11.65 -14.38 25.70
CA VAL A 47 -10.49 -14.44 26.61
C VAL A 47 -9.38 -13.52 26.13
N ILE A 48 -9.00 -13.63 24.87
CA ILE A 48 -7.95 -12.80 24.26
C ILE A 48 -8.39 -11.34 24.20
N ALA A 49 -9.62 -11.07 23.78
CA ALA A 49 -10.16 -9.70 23.70
C ALA A 49 -10.12 -9.01 25.06
N LYS A 50 -10.47 -9.72 26.13
CA LYS A 50 -10.40 -9.21 27.51
C LYS A 50 -8.97 -8.90 27.96
N VAL A 51 -8.01 -9.79 27.65
CA VAL A 51 -6.59 -9.56 27.97
C VAL A 51 -6.05 -8.33 27.25
N MET A 52 -6.33 -8.20 25.94
CA MET A 52 -5.95 -7.03 25.14
C MET A 52 -6.55 -5.74 25.72
N GLY A 53 -7.84 -5.75 26.06
CA GLY A 53 -8.52 -4.59 26.68
C GLY A 53 -7.89 -4.17 28.00
N ASN A 54 -7.59 -5.14 28.88
CA ASN A 54 -6.92 -4.88 30.15
C ASN A 54 -5.53 -4.27 29.94
N PHE A 55 -4.74 -4.83 29.00
CA PHE A 55 -3.41 -4.29 28.68
C PHE A 55 -3.49 -2.86 28.16
N LEU A 56 -4.41 -2.58 27.21
CA LEU A 56 -4.58 -1.25 26.63
C LEU A 56 -5.01 -0.22 27.67
N SER A 57 -5.85 -0.59 28.65
CA SER A 57 -6.32 0.33 29.69
C SER A 57 -5.18 0.83 30.61
N HIS A 58 -4.10 0.06 30.71
CA HIS A 58 -2.92 0.41 31.54
C HIS A 58 -1.72 0.90 30.72
N SER A 59 -1.79 0.89 29.39
CA SER A 59 -0.69 1.32 28.52
C SER A 59 -1.00 2.59 27.74
N THR A 60 -1.88 2.51 26.74
CA THR A 60 -2.17 3.60 25.81
C THR A 60 -3.56 4.22 25.98
N GLY A 61 -4.42 3.61 26.81
CA GLY A 61 -5.82 4.00 26.94
C GLY A 61 -6.65 3.66 25.71
N ALA A 62 -7.63 4.50 25.40
CA ALA A 62 -8.54 4.31 24.26
C ALA A 62 -8.31 5.37 23.18
N PRO A 63 -8.61 5.06 21.89
CA PRO A 63 -8.69 6.07 20.84
C PRO A 63 -9.71 7.17 21.20
N SER A 64 -9.56 8.36 20.59
CA SER A 64 -10.52 9.44 20.75
C SER A 64 -11.96 8.96 20.53
N SER A 65 -12.88 9.33 21.42
CA SER A 65 -14.30 8.95 21.32
C SER A 65 -14.94 9.50 20.03
N ILE A 66 -14.52 10.68 19.58
CA ILE A 66 -14.96 11.28 18.30
C ILE A 66 -14.54 10.36 17.14
N SER A 67 -13.28 9.91 17.14
CA SER A 67 -12.75 9.01 16.11
C SER A 67 -13.45 7.65 16.12
N GLN A 68 -13.78 7.11 17.29
CA GLN A 68 -14.55 5.87 17.41
C GLN A 68 -15.94 6.00 16.81
N LYS A 69 -16.66 7.11 17.10
CA LYS A 69 -17.98 7.39 16.51
C LYS A 69 -17.91 7.56 14.99
N ALA A 70 -16.85 8.23 14.49
CA ALA A 70 -16.61 8.34 13.05
C ALA A 70 -16.36 6.96 12.41
N ALA A 71 -15.59 6.09 13.07
CA ALA A 71 -15.35 4.74 12.59
C ALA A 71 -16.63 3.88 12.56
N VAL A 72 -17.50 4.00 13.58
CA VAL A 72 -18.82 3.34 13.58
C VAL A 72 -19.67 3.81 12.39
N ALA A 73 -19.71 5.11 12.14
CA ALA A 73 -20.44 5.67 10.99
C ALA A 73 -19.86 5.18 9.64
N ALA A 74 -18.54 5.11 9.52
CA ALA A 74 -17.87 4.62 8.32
C ALA A 74 -18.17 3.14 8.04
N LEU A 75 -18.09 2.30 9.07
CA LEU A 75 -18.29 0.86 8.94
C LEU A 75 -19.77 0.48 8.76
N GLY A 76 -20.68 1.15 9.46
CA GLY A 76 -22.12 0.86 9.44
C GLY A 76 -22.92 1.67 8.42
N GLY A 77 -22.33 2.69 7.83
CA GLY A 77 -22.96 3.58 6.87
C GLY A 77 -22.94 3.06 5.42
N PRO A 78 -23.43 3.86 4.46
CA PRO A 78 -23.40 3.52 3.04
C PRO A 78 -21.95 3.33 2.55
N GLN A 79 -21.72 2.31 1.72
CA GLN A 79 -20.38 1.96 1.22
C GLN A 79 -20.09 2.51 -0.19
N GLY A 80 -20.96 3.36 -0.72
CA GLY A 80 -20.82 3.90 -2.09
C GLY A 80 -19.53 4.67 -2.33
N GLU A 81 -19.06 5.44 -1.34
CA GLU A 81 -17.78 6.17 -1.43
C GLU A 81 -16.57 5.23 -1.47
N VAL A 82 -16.64 4.12 -0.72
CA VAL A 82 -15.57 3.09 -0.74
C VAL A 82 -15.48 2.46 -2.13
N GLU A 83 -16.64 2.16 -2.74
CA GLU A 83 -16.69 1.59 -4.09
C GLU A 83 -16.24 2.59 -5.16
N SER A 84 -16.60 3.86 -5.04
CA SER A 84 -16.12 4.93 -5.92
C SER A 84 -14.60 5.06 -5.84
N MET A 85 -14.04 5.04 -4.64
CA MET A 85 -12.59 5.05 -4.40
C MET A 85 -11.91 3.79 -4.98
N ARG A 86 -12.51 2.61 -4.78
CA ARG A 86 -12.00 1.35 -5.35
C ARG A 86 -11.86 1.42 -6.87
N LYS A 87 -12.89 1.92 -7.57
CA LYS A 87 -12.87 2.10 -9.03
C LYS A 87 -11.76 3.06 -9.48
N ALA A 88 -11.61 4.18 -8.79
CA ALA A 88 -10.55 5.15 -9.09
C ALA A 88 -9.14 4.54 -8.88
N PHE A 89 -8.96 3.72 -7.84
CA PHE A 89 -7.70 3.02 -7.61
C PHE A 89 -7.45 1.93 -8.65
N GLU A 90 -8.47 1.20 -9.08
CA GLU A 90 -8.36 0.18 -10.13
C GLU A 90 -7.92 0.80 -11.47
N GLU A 91 -8.49 1.95 -11.84
CA GLU A 91 -8.07 2.71 -13.02
C GLU A 91 -6.60 3.13 -12.93
N ARG A 92 -6.19 3.72 -11.80
CA ARG A 92 -4.80 4.13 -11.56
C ARG A 92 -3.84 2.94 -11.59
N ARG A 93 -4.22 1.81 -10.98
CA ARG A 93 -3.45 0.56 -11.02
C ARG A 93 -3.24 0.08 -12.46
N ASN A 94 -4.30 0.03 -13.24
CA ASN A 94 -4.22 -0.42 -14.64
C ASN A 94 -3.30 0.47 -15.44
N TYR A 95 -3.39 1.78 -15.26
CA TYR A 95 -2.53 2.75 -15.94
C TYR A 95 -1.06 2.60 -15.56
N ILE A 96 -0.73 2.60 -14.25
CA ILE A 96 0.66 2.53 -13.80
C ILE A 96 1.33 1.21 -14.22
N VAL A 97 0.62 0.08 -14.12
CA VAL A 97 1.13 -1.24 -14.53
C VAL A 97 1.41 -1.28 -16.04
N SER A 98 0.48 -0.79 -16.85
CA SER A 98 0.66 -0.74 -18.29
C SER A 98 1.87 0.11 -18.70
N ARG A 99 2.00 1.31 -18.11
CA ARG A 99 3.10 2.22 -18.41
C ARG A 99 4.45 1.68 -17.93
N MET A 100 4.53 1.14 -16.69
CA MET A 100 5.78 0.55 -16.18
C MET A 100 6.29 -0.58 -17.06
N ASN A 101 5.41 -1.49 -17.46
CA ASN A 101 5.80 -2.64 -18.27
C ASN A 101 6.14 -2.27 -19.73
N ALA A 102 5.85 -1.05 -20.17
CA ALA A 102 6.28 -0.52 -21.47
C ALA A 102 7.67 0.13 -21.44
N ILE A 103 8.23 0.40 -20.25
CA ILE A 103 9.56 1.02 -20.08
C ILE A 103 10.63 -0.08 -20.05
N ASN A 104 11.65 0.04 -20.89
CA ASN A 104 12.75 -0.91 -20.94
C ASN A 104 13.57 -0.90 -19.62
N GLY A 105 14.02 -2.09 -19.19
CA GLY A 105 14.87 -2.25 -18.02
C GLY A 105 14.11 -2.42 -16.70
N ILE A 106 12.81 -2.21 -16.67
CA ILE A 106 11.96 -2.42 -15.49
C ILE A 106 10.75 -3.29 -15.82
N SER A 107 10.08 -3.79 -14.80
CA SER A 107 8.81 -4.52 -14.91
C SER A 107 8.05 -4.47 -13.60
N CYS A 108 6.77 -4.81 -13.61
CA CYS A 108 5.99 -5.03 -12.41
C CYS A 108 4.91 -6.10 -12.63
N ILE A 109 4.55 -6.78 -11.54
CA ILE A 109 3.38 -7.66 -11.51
C ILE A 109 2.14 -6.80 -11.24
N LYS A 110 1.03 -7.11 -11.91
CA LYS A 110 -0.26 -6.44 -11.69
C LYS A 110 -0.78 -6.80 -10.29
N PRO A 111 -0.90 -5.85 -9.35
CA PRO A 111 -1.43 -6.16 -8.03
C PRO A 111 -2.95 -6.37 -8.06
N GLU A 112 -3.41 -7.35 -7.30
CA GLU A 112 -4.83 -7.69 -7.17
C GLU A 112 -5.59 -6.79 -6.20
N GLY A 113 -4.87 -5.97 -5.42
CA GLY A 113 -5.45 -5.08 -4.42
C GLY A 113 -4.46 -4.02 -3.93
N ALA A 114 -4.80 -3.38 -2.81
CA ALA A 114 -4.05 -2.30 -2.18
C ALA A 114 -3.94 -1.05 -3.08
N PHE A 115 -2.88 -0.26 -2.92
CA PHE A 115 -2.58 0.94 -3.72
C PHE A 115 -1.08 1.10 -3.95
N TYR A 116 -0.37 -0.03 -3.96
CA TYR A 116 1.06 -0.11 -4.24
C TYR A 116 1.34 -1.01 -5.44
N VAL A 117 2.37 -0.66 -6.19
CA VAL A 117 2.98 -1.53 -7.19
C VAL A 117 4.46 -1.68 -6.87
N MET A 118 4.98 -2.90 -7.04
CA MET A 118 6.38 -3.25 -6.84
C MET A 118 7.07 -3.27 -8.19
N MET A 119 7.90 -2.27 -8.45
CA MET A 119 8.72 -2.16 -9.66
C MET A 119 9.98 -3.00 -9.49
N ASN A 120 10.17 -4.00 -10.33
CA ASN A 120 11.41 -4.74 -10.45
C ASN A 120 12.41 -3.92 -11.27
N MET A 121 13.58 -3.68 -10.71
CA MET A 121 14.69 -2.93 -11.33
C MET A 121 15.98 -3.75 -11.46
N GLU A 122 15.89 -5.07 -11.35
CA GLU A 122 17.05 -5.98 -11.38
C GLU A 122 17.98 -5.75 -12.58
N LYS A 123 17.41 -5.43 -13.76
CA LYS A 123 18.19 -5.14 -14.98
C LYS A 123 18.96 -3.81 -14.93
N LEU A 124 18.71 -2.98 -13.93
CA LEU A 124 19.42 -1.71 -13.72
C LEU A 124 20.57 -1.86 -12.72
N VAL A 125 20.61 -2.97 -11.97
CA VAL A 125 21.69 -3.25 -11.01
C VAL A 125 23.03 -3.35 -11.73
N GLY A 126 24.03 -2.64 -11.21
CA GLY A 126 25.36 -2.53 -11.81
C GLY A 126 25.53 -1.45 -12.87
N LYS A 127 24.43 -0.81 -13.32
CA LYS A 127 24.52 0.31 -14.25
C LYS A 127 24.83 1.62 -13.54
N THR A 128 25.37 2.57 -14.32
CA THR A 128 25.56 3.95 -13.90
C THR A 128 24.52 4.82 -14.59
N ILE A 129 23.68 5.51 -13.82
CA ILE A 129 22.59 6.37 -14.31
C ILE A 129 22.83 7.77 -13.75
N HIS A 130 22.93 8.79 -14.58
CA HIS A 130 23.27 10.16 -14.19
C HIS A 130 24.52 10.27 -13.28
N GLY A 131 25.52 9.39 -13.52
CA GLY A 131 26.77 9.34 -12.72
C GLY A 131 26.68 8.58 -11.41
N GLU A 132 25.51 8.05 -11.04
CA GLU A 132 25.28 7.25 -9.83
C GLU A 132 25.28 5.74 -10.17
N VAL A 133 26.07 4.96 -9.44
CA VAL A 133 26.08 3.48 -9.59
C VAL A 133 24.89 2.89 -8.84
N ILE A 134 24.07 2.16 -9.53
CA ILE A 134 22.86 1.53 -8.96
C ILE A 134 23.20 0.11 -8.50
N ARG A 135 23.37 -0.09 -7.20
CA ARG A 135 23.67 -1.40 -6.60
C ARG A 135 22.41 -2.11 -6.11
N ASP A 136 21.42 -1.32 -5.69
CA ASP A 136 20.16 -1.79 -5.11
C ASP A 136 19.06 -0.72 -5.21
N SER A 137 17.92 -0.98 -4.58
CA SER A 137 16.78 -0.06 -4.57
C SER A 137 17.01 1.22 -3.77
N ASP A 138 17.94 1.24 -2.82
CA ASP A 138 18.28 2.45 -2.05
C ASP A 138 19.03 3.42 -2.96
N ASP A 139 20.07 2.94 -3.68
CA ASP A 139 20.80 3.76 -4.65
C ASP A 139 19.87 4.28 -5.75
N PHE A 140 19.01 3.41 -6.29
CA PHE A 140 18.02 3.81 -7.30
C PHE A 140 17.09 4.91 -6.78
N SER A 141 16.51 4.71 -5.60
CA SER A 141 15.54 5.66 -5.04
C SER A 141 16.19 7.01 -4.72
N ALA A 142 17.44 7.01 -4.24
CA ALA A 142 18.21 8.22 -4.00
C ALA A 142 18.53 8.96 -5.30
N ALA A 143 19.05 8.26 -6.31
CA ALA A 143 19.36 8.84 -7.62
C ALA A 143 18.09 9.37 -8.31
N PHE A 144 16.99 8.61 -8.27
CA PHE A 144 15.73 9.02 -8.88
C PHE A 144 15.07 10.20 -8.16
N LEU A 145 15.22 10.29 -6.83
CA LEU A 145 14.79 11.49 -6.10
C LEU A 145 15.61 12.71 -6.50
N LYS A 146 16.94 12.56 -6.63
CA LYS A 146 17.87 13.65 -6.96
C LYS A 146 17.69 14.17 -8.38
N HIS A 147 17.61 13.29 -9.36
CA HIS A 147 17.62 13.64 -10.78
C HIS A 147 16.22 13.63 -11.41
N GLY A 148 15.34 12.69 -11.02
CA GLY A 148 13.97 12.59 -11.51
C GLY A 148 12.93 13.34 -10.68
N LEU A 149 13.29 13.81 -9.47
CA LEU A 149 12.41 14.54 -8.54
C LEU A 149 11.12 13.75 -8.22
N VAL A 150 11.26 12.43 -8.04
CA VAL A 150 10.19 11.53 -7.63
C VAL A 150 10.62 10.73 -6.41
N ALA A 151 9.86 10.84 -5.34
CA ALA A 151 10.07 10.05 -4.13
C ALA A 151 9.43 8.66 -4.29
N THR A 152 10.23 7.62 -4.10
CA THR A 152 9.80 6.22 -4.09
C THR A 152 10.27 5.54 -2.81
N VAL A 153 9.80 4.34 -2.53
CA VAL A 153 10.22 3.60 -1.33
C VAL A 153 11.12 2.45 -1.74
N PRO A 154 12.41 2.48 -1.36
CA PRO A 154 13.31 1.35 -1.59
C PRO A 154 12.85 0.14 -0.78
N CYS A 155 13.08 -1.05 -1.30
CA CYS A 155 12.60 -2.28 -0.67
C CYS A 155 13.72 -3.15 -0.08
N THR A 156 14.96 -2.67 -0.01
CA THR A 156 16.07 -3.34 0.67
C THR A 156 15.71 -3.67 2.12
N GLY A 157 15.15 -2.72 2.87
CA GLY A 157 14.70 -2.91 4.24
C GLY A 157 13.52 -3.89 4.40
N PHE A 158 12.87 -4.28 3.30
CA PHE A 158 11.81 -5.30 3.25
C PHE A 158 12.32 -6.65 2.71
N GLY A 159 13.63 -6.83 2.56
CA GLY A 159 14.23 -8.05 2.03
C GLY A 159 14.12 -8.22 0.50
N ALA A 160 13.80 -7.15 -0.22
CA ALA A 160 13.64 -7.15 -1.68
C ALA A 160 14.50 -6.06 -2.35
N PRO A 161 15.85 -6.20 -2.35
CA PRO A 161 16.78 -5.12 -2.76
C PRO A 161 16.64 -4.70 -4.23
N ASN A 162 16.08 -5.56 -5.10
CA ASN A 162 15.89 -5.28 -6.52
C ASN A 162 14.51 -4.67 -6.82
N TYR A 163 13.75 -4.28 -5.79
CA TYR A 163 12.41 -3.73 -5.96
C TYR A 163 12.28 -2.34 -5.37
N VAL A 164 11.47 -1.52 -6.03
CA VAL A 164 11.08 -0.19 -5.57
C VAL A 164 9.55 -0.13 -5.49
N ARG A 165 9.02 0.27 -4.34
CA ARG A 165 7.58 0.39 -4.14
C ARG A 165 7.08 1.77 -4.56
N TRP A 166 6.11 1.78 -5.44
CA TRP A 166 5.37 2.96 -5.85
C TRP A 166 3.98 2.97 -5.24
N SER A 167 3.50 4.14 -4.83
CA SER A 167 2.12 4.35 -4.42
C SER A 167 1.34 5.01 -5.55
N TYR A 168 0.17 4.47 -5.87
CA TYR A 168 -0.79 5.13 -6.76
C TYR A 168 -1.97 5.76 -6.00
N ALA A 169 -1.82 5.98 -4.67
CA ALA A 169 -2.75 6.76 -3.86
C ALA A 169 -2.53 8.28 -4.04
N THR A 170 -2.53 8.73 -5.29
CA THR A 170 -2.39 10.13 -5.70
C THR A 170 -3.22 10.37 -6.95
N SER A 171 -3.24 11.60 -7.50
CA SER A 171 -3.98 11.90 -8.72
C SER A 171 -3.40 11.17 -9.94
N MET A 172 -4.24 10.93 -10.96
CA MET A 172 -3.79 10.34 -12.22
C MET A 172 -2.68 11.20 -12.89
N ASP A 173 -2.78 12.52 -12.78
CA ASP A 173 -1.79 13.45 -13.35
C ASP A 173 -0.42 13.31 -12.67
N ASN A 174 -0.41 13.13 -11.34
CA ASN A 174 0.84 12.86 -10.61
C ASN A 174 1.44 11.51 -11.01
N ILE A 175 0.62 10.49 -11.24
CA ILE A 175 1.08 9.18 -11.71
C ILE A 175 1.71 9.31 -13.10
N LYS A 176 1.03 9.98 -14.03
CA LYS A 176 1.55 10.27 -15.38
C LYS A 176 2.90 10.99 -15.30
N LYS A 177 2.94 12.10 -14.59
CA LYS A 177 4.15 12.90 -14.41
C LYS A 177 5.29 12.10 -13.79
N GLY A 178 5.01 11.25 -12.79
CA GLY A 178 6.02 10.40 -12.17
C GLY A 178 6.61 9.38 -13.13
N LEU A 179 5.77 8.77 -13.96
CA LEU A 179 6.20 7.79 -14.96
C LEU A 179 6.94 8.43 -16.14
N ASP A 180 6.53 9.61 -16.60
CA ASP A 180 7.24 10.36 -17.63
C ASP A 180 8.66 10.73 -17.14
N ARG A 181 8.79 11.13 -15.89
CA ARG A 181 10.10 11.38 -15.25
C ARG A 181 10.94 10.12 -15.08
N LEU A 182 10.31 8.98 -14.79
CA LEU A 182 11.00 7.69 -14.73
C LEU A 182 11.56 7.31 -16.10
N GLU A 183 10.74 7.42 -17.14
CA GLU A 183 11.16 7.12 -18.50
C GLU A 183 12.32 8.02 -18.95
N GLN A 184 12.23 9.33 -18.68
CA GLN A 184 13.30 10.27 -18.97
C GLN A 184 14.58 9.93 -18.16
N PHE A 185 14.45 9.63 -16.87
CA PHE A 185 15.57 9.26 -16.00
C PHE A 185 16.32 8.01 -16.51
N LEU A 186 15.59 7.05 -17.08
CA LEU A 186 16.18 5.82 -17.61
C LEU A 186 16.73 5.94 -19.03
N GLN A 187 16.54 7.06 -19.74
CA GLN A 187 17.15 7.27 -21.06
C GLN A 187 18.69 7.36 -21.00
N ASP A 188 19.24 7.70 -19.84
CA ASP A 188 20.69 7.76 -19.60
C ASP A 188 21.27 6.45 -19.03
N ALA A 189 20.50 5.34 -19.01
CA ALA A 189 20.84 4.06 -18.38
C ALA A 189 21.53 3.04 -19.32
#